data_911c84ff975d8cd2aa1d9b52830d1d61
#
_entry.id   911c84ff975d8cd2aa1d9b52830d1d61
#
_cell.length_a   1.000
_cell.length_b   1.000
_cell.length_c   1.000
_cell.angle_alpha   90.00
_cell.angle_beta   90.00
_cell.angle_gamma   90.00
#
_symmetry.space_group_name_H-M   'P 1'
#
loop_
_entity.id
_entity.type
_entity.pdbx_description
1 polymer ?
#
loop_
_entity_poly.entity_id
_entity_poly.type
_entity_poly.pdbx_seq_one_letter_code
_entity_poly.pdbx_strand_id
1 'polypeptide(L)'
;TCALPISRRDYDVEHLVQVLNDFSRRHPHLHLIMEPGSAFGWQTGFLKSTVVDIVEHQGIATAIVDVSFTCHMPDCLEMPYKPVIRGAHQEPVPGLPTYRIGGCSCLSGDFIGDWSFDRPLQVGDELIFEDMLHYTTVKTTMFNGVRHPDIVLLRTDGKKEVLRRFDYE
;
A
#
# COMPACT_ATOMS: atom_id res chain seq x y z
N THR A 1 -13.18 6.32 15.38
CA THR A 1 -11.77 5.93 15.34
C THR A 1 -11.24 6.10 13.93
N CYS A 2 -10.62 7.22 13.64
CA CYS A 2 -10.03 7.45 12.33
C CYS A 2 -8.52 7.39 12.46
N ALA A 3 -7.89 6.36 11.88
CA ALA A 3 -6.42 6.22 11.83
C ALA A 3 -5.79 7.11 10.74
N LEU A 4 -6.61 7.72 9.88
CA LEU A 4 -6.18 8.50 8.72
C LEU A 4 -5.29 9.72 9.02
N PRO A 5 -5.48 10.49 10.10
CA PRO A 5 -4.62 11.65 10.36
C PRO A 5 -3.17 11.29 10.71
N ILE A 6 -2.94 10.09 11.26
CA ILE A 6 -1.62 9.66 11.74
C ILE A 6 -0.66 9.30 10.61
N SER A 7 -1.19 9.04 9.41
CA SER A 7 -0.40 8.71 8.22
C SER A 7 0.09 9.94 7.43
N ARG A 8 -0.24 11.16 7.86
CA ARG A 8 0.24 12.38 7.20
C ARG A 8 1.66 12.72 7.64
N ARG A 9 2.49 13.13 6.69
CA ARG A 9 3.87 13.52 6.94
C ARG A 9 4.04 14.72 7.89
N ASP A 10 2.99 15.53 8.00
CA ASP A 10 2.92 16.76 8.76
C ASP A 10 2.13 16.61 10.08
N TYR A 11 1.91 15.37 10.52
CA TYR A 11 1.17 15.12 11.76
C TYR A 11 1.99 15.53 12.98
N ASP A 12 1.46 16.48 13.76
CA ASP A 12 2.11 16.99 14.97
C ASP A 12 1.91 16.03 16.16
N VAL A 13 2.86 15.12 16.32
CA VAL A 13 2.87 14.13 17.42
C VAL A 13 3.02 14.81 18.78
N GLU A 14 3.79 15.90 18.87
CA GLU A 14 4.00 16.60 20.13
C GLU A 14 2.72 17.30 20.60
N HIS A 15 1.96 17.87 19.68
CA HIS A 15 0.62 18.40 19.98
C HIS A 15 -0.31 17.30 20.49
N LEU A 16 -0.32 16.12 19.85
CA LEU A 16 -1.08 14.97 20.35
C LEU A 16 -0.73 14.64 21.79
N VAL A 17 0.57 14.52 22.10
CA VAL A 17 1.07 14.19 23.44
C VAL A 17 0.62 15.25 24.45
N GLN A 18 0.67 16.53 24.10
CA GLN A 18 0.19 17.62 24.95
C GLN A 18 -1.32 17.49 25.24
N VAL A 19 -2.12 17.27 24.21
CA VAL A 19 -3.58 17.11 24.36
C VAL A 19 -3.92 15.91 25.26
N LEU A 20 -3.23 14.78 25.08
CA LEU A 20 -3.44 13.59 25.89
C LEU A 20 -3.02 13.80 27.35
N ASN A 21 -1.91 14.49 27.59
CA ASN A 21 -1.46 14.83 28.94
C ASN A 21 -2.43 15.80 29.62
N ASP A 22 -2.93 16.78 28.89
CA ASP A 22 -3.92 17.74 29.41
C ASP A 22 -5.24 17.04 29.74
N PHE A 23 -5.67 16.11 28.89
CA PHE A 23 -6.86 15.29 29.16
C PHE A 23 -6.68 14.46 30.42
N SER A 24 -5.56 13.75 30.54
CA SER A 24 -5.27 12.90 31.73
C SER A 24 -5.21 13.72 33.01
N ARG A 25 -4.65 14.92 32.97
CA ARG A 25 -4.63 15.83 34.13
C ARG A 25 -6.01 16.30 34.56
N ARG A 26 -6.89 16.60 33.58
CA ARG A 26 -8.27 17.02 33.84
C ARG A 26 -9.17 15.89 34.31
N HIS A 27 -8.83 14.64 33.94
CA HIS A 27 -9.66 13.48 34.21
C HIS A 27 -8.83 12.33 34.84
N PRO A 28 -8.26 12.54 36.07
CA PRO A 28 -7.32 11.60 36.68
C PRO A 28 -7.97 10.26 37.08
N HIS A 29 -9.30 10.18 37.08
CA HIS A 29 -10.05 8.96 37.35
C HIS A 29 -10.29 8.09 36.10
N LEU A 30 -9.88 8.57 34.91
CA LEU A 30 -10.02 7.81 33.67
C LEU A 30 -8.69 7.22 33.25
N HIS A 31 -8.72 5.99 32.75
CA HIS A 31 -7.59 5.37 32.06
C HIS A 31 -7.70 5.64 30.57
N LEU A 32 -6.66 6.26 30.00
CA LEU A 32 -6.58 6.51 28.57
C LEU A 32 -5.89 5.32 27.91
N ILE A 33 -6.58 4.70 26.97
CA ILE A 33 -6.07 3.59 26.15
C ILE A 33 -6.07 4.03 24.71
N MET A 34 -4.97 3.82 23.98
CA MET A 34 -4.83 4.10 22.57
C MET A 34 -4.40 2.84 21.82
N GLU A 35 -4.84 2.71 20.58
CA GLU A 35 -4.50 1.60 19.69
C GLU A 35 -3.93 2.14 18.36
N PRO A 36 -2.76 2.80 18.38
CA PRO A 36 -2.24 3.51 17.21
C PRO A 36 -1.51 2.59 16.21
N GLY A 37 -2.04 1.41 15.91
CA GLY A 37 -1.40 0.36 15.13
C GLY A 37 -0.60 0.84 13.92
N SER A 38 -1.25 1.53 12.98
CA SER A 38 -0.58 2.03 11.75
C SER A 38 0.53 3.03 12.01
N ALA A 39 0.48 3.78 13.11
CA ALA A 39 1.51 4.78 13.42
C ALA A 39 2.89 4.16 13.70
N PHE A 40 2.94 2.93 14.20
CA PHE A 40 4.20 2.22 14.45
C PHE A 40 4.77 1.57 13.19
N GLY A 41 3.92 1.21 12.23
CA GLY A 41 4.32 0.56 10.98
C GLY A 41 4.48 1.52 9.80
N TRP A 42 4.21 2.81 10.00
CA TRP A 42 4.21 3.79 8.92
C TRP A 42 5.60 3.98 8.30
N GLN A 43 5.66 3.95 6.96
CA GLN A 43 6.88 4.08 6.16
C GLN A 43 7.97 3.04 6.48
N THR A 44 7.61 1.90 7.04
CA THR A 44 8.57 0.84 7.38
C THR A 44 8.54 -0.34 6.42
N GLY A 45 7.61 -0.36 5.47
CA GLY A 45 7.53 -1.44 4.49
C GLY A 45 6.87 -1.02 3.17
N PHE A 46 7.12 -1.82 2.15
CA PHE A 46 6.56 -1.64 0.82
C PHE A 46 6.18 -3.00 0.22
N LEU A 47 5.26 -2.98 -0.74
CA LEU A 47 4.93 -4.13 -1.55
C LEU A 47 5.61 -3.98 -2.91
N LYS A 48 6.44 -4.96 -3.26
CA LYS A 48 7.06 -5.06 -4.57
C LYS A 48 6.20 -5.97 -5.46
N SER A 49 5.97 -5.53 -6.67
CA SER A 49 5.20 -6.24 -7.68
C SER A 49 5.87 -6.13 -9.04
N THR A 50 5.53 -7.02 -9.96
CA THR A 50 6.05 -7.06 -11.32
C THR A 50 4.92 -6.87 -12.32
N VAL A 51 5.13 -6.07 -13.36
CA VAL A 51 4.21 -5.96 -14.49
C VAL A 51 4.26 -7.26 -15.28
N VAL A 52 3.13 -7.97 -15.39
CA VAL A 52 3.02 -9.25 -16.08
C VAL A 52 2.37 -9.13 -17.45
N ASP A 53 1.58 -8.08 -17.66
CA ASP A 53 0.95 -7.78 -18.95
C ASP A 53 0.62 -6.30 -19.07
N ILE A 54 0.47 -5.82 -20.30
CA ILE A 54 -0.02 -4.46 -20.60
C ILE A 54 -1.06 -4.59 -21.70
N VAL A 55 -2.29 -4.20 -21.37
CA VAL A 55 -3.43 -4.24 -22.29
C VAL A 55 -3.95 -2.84 -22.54
N GLU A 56 -4.44 -2.59 -23.75
CA GLU A 56 -5.10 -1.34 -24.10
C GLU A 56 -6.54 -1.63 -24.51
N HIS A 57 -7.47 -0.93 -23.90
CA HIS A 57 -8.87 -0.99 -24.25
C HIS A 57 -9.52 0.38 -24.20
N GLN A 58 -10.16 0.79 -25.30
CA GLN A 58 -10.86 2.08 -25.44
C GLN A 58 -9.96 3.29 -25.06
N GLY A 59 -8.68 3.24 -25.44
CA GLY A 59 -7.72 4.30 -25.15
C GLY A 59 -7.20 4.33 -23.71
N ILE A 60 -7.50 3.31 -22.90
CA ILE A 60 -6.96 3.16 -21.55
C ILE A 60 -5.92 2.05 -21.58
N ALA A 61 -4.66 2.42 -21.34
CA ALA A 61 -3.59 1.46 -21.12
C ALA A 61 -3.64 0.97 -19.66
N THR A 62 -3.68 -0.35 -19.48
CA THR A 62 -3.70 -0.99 -18.15
C THR A 62 -2.50 -1.89 -18.02
N ALA A 63 -1.67 -1.64 -17.03
CA ALA A 63 -0.58 -2.52 -16.64
C ALA A 63 -1.08 -3.50 -15.57
N ILE A 64 -1.07 -4.79 -15.88
CA ILE A 64 -1.46 -5.86 -14.98
C ILE A 64 -0.23 -6.27 -14.17
N VAL A 65 -0.38 -6.37 -12.85
CA VAL A 65 0.69 -6.73 -11.93
C VAL A 65 0.44 -8.09 -11.28
N ASP A 66 1.51 -8.75 -10.80
CA ASP A 66 1.47 -10.08 -10.17
C ASP A 66 0.93 -10.07 -8.72
N VAL A 67 0.37 -8.97 -8.29
CA VAL A 67 -0.39 -8.84 -7.03
C VAL A 67 -1.84 -8.45 -7.32
N SER A 68 -2.71 -8.54 -6.33
CA SER A 68 -4.11 -8.16 -6.42
C SER A 68 -4.40 -7.08 -5.39
N PHE A 69 -5.09 -6.02 -5.79
CA PHE A 69 -5.56 -5.00 -4.85
C PHE A 69 -6.57 -5.60 -3.87
N THR A 70 -7.47 -6.43 -4.38
CA THR A 70 -8.50 -7.08 -3.56
C THR A 70 -7.90 -8.06 -2.55
N CYS A 71 -6.86 -8.83 -2.95
CA CYS A 71 -6.26 -9.83 -2.10
C CYS A 71 -5.19 -9.26 -1.17
N HIS A 72 -4.37 -8.32 -1.65
CA HIS A 72 -3.14 -7.91 -0.97
C HIS A 72 -3.14 -6.46 -0.50
N MET A 73 -4.02 -5.62 -1.05
CA MET A 73 -4.16 -4.20 -0.67
C MET A 73 -5.64 -3.82 -0.49
N PRO A 74 -6.45 -4.60 0.28
CA PRO A 74 -7.89 -4.38 0.35
C PRO A 74 -8.25 -3.00 0.90
N ASP A 75 -7.44 -2.43 1.76
CA ASP A 75 -7.67 -1.09 2.32
C ASP A 75 -7.68 0.01 1.25
N CYS A 76 -6.93 -0.18 0.15
CA CYS A 76 -6.98 0.76 -0.98
C CYS A 76 -8.37 0.83 -1.62
N LEU A 77 -9.15 -0.25 -1.53
CA LEU A 77 -10.50 -0.34 -2.07
C LEU A 77 -11.57 -0.04 -1.03
N GLU A 78 -11.39 -0.49 0.20
CA GLU A 78 -12.38 -0.37 1.29
C GLU A 78 -12.40 1.03 1.93
N MET A 79 -11.23 1.66 2.04
CA MET A 79 -11.08 3.06 2.48
C MET A 79 -10.48 3.87 1.33
N PRO A 80 -11.18 4.08 0.22
CA PRO A 80 -10.58 4.38 -1.08
C PRO A 80 -9.44 5.39 -1.00
N TYR A 81 -8.21 4.90 -1.16
CA TYR A 81 -7.04 5.75 -1.30
C TYR A 81 -6.12 5.18 -2.37
N LYS A 82 -5.44 6.06 -3.05
CA LYS A 82 -4.50 5.72 -4.09
C LYS A 82 -3.11 5.53 -3.47
N PRO A 83 -2.53 4.31 -3.50
CA PRO A 83 -1.21 4.09 -2.94
C PRO A 83 -0.13 4.85 -3.71
N VAL A 84 0.94 5.22 -3.04
CA VAL A 84 2.09 5.82 -3.70
C VAL A 84 2.88 4.73 -4.40
N ILE A 85 3.16 4.92 -5.69
CA ILE A 85 4.11 4.08 -6.44
C ILE A 85 5.41 4.84 -6.55
N ARG A 86 6.52 4.22 -6.14
CA ARG A 86 7.86 4.82 -6.17
C ARG A 86 8.25 5.17 -7.60
N GLY A 87 8.63 6.43 -7.82
CA GLY A 87 9.03 6.91 -9.14
C GLY A 87 7.89 7.15 -10.12
N ALA A 88 6.63 7.07 -9.68
CA ALA A 88 5.47 7.44 -10.49
C ALA A 88 4.89 8.78 -10.04
N HIS A 89 4.29 9.50 -10.99
CA HIS A 89 3.46 10.66 -10.71
C HIS A 89 2.09 10.19 -10.22
N GLN A 90 1.66 10.71 -9.08
CA GLN A 90 0.40 10.29 -8.43
C GLN A 90 -0.85 10.65 -9.24
N GLU A 91 -0.76 11.68 -10.08
CA GLU A 91 -1.83 12.09 -10.97
C GLU A 91 -1.38 12.01 -12.43
N PRO A 92 -2.30 11.79 -13.37
CA PRO A 92 -2.01 11.80 -14.78
C PRO A 92 -1.35 13.12 -15.20
N VAL A 93 -0.19 13.03 -15.87
CA VAL A 93 0.56 14.18 -16.39
C VAL A 93 0.42 14.19 -17.91
N PRO A 94 -0.07 15.28 -18.51
CA PRO A 94 -0.18 15.40 -19.95
C PRO A 94 1.16 15.18 -20.66
N GLY A 95 1.16 14.29 -21.65
CA GLY A 95 2.36 13.97 -22.44
C GLY A 95 3.24 12.87 -21.86
N LEU A 96 2.98 12.40 -20.66
CA LEU A 96 3.64 11.22 -20.10
C LEU A 96 2.83 9.95 -20.31
N PRO A 97 3.49 8.79 -20.44
CA PRO A 97 2.84 7.50 -20.46
C PRO A 97 2.01 7.31 -19.18
N THR A 98 0.72 7.03 -19.32
CA THR A 98 -0.20 6.89 -18.20
C THR A 98 -0.84 5.51 -18.26
N TYR A 99 -0.85 4.83 -17.10
CA TYR A 99 -1.38 3.49 -16.98
C TYR A 99 -2.32 3.40 -15.80
N ARG A 100 -3.45 2.74 -16.01
CA ARG A 100 -4.22 2.12 -14.93
C ARG A 100 -3.44 0.93 -14.41
N ILE A 101 -3.39 0.73 -13.10
CA ILE A 101 -2.76 -0.47 -12.54
C ILE A 101 -3.85 -1.45 -12.14
N GLY A 102 -3.82 -2.64 -12.74
CA GLY A 102 -4.74 -3.74 -12.50
C GLY A 102 -4.06 -4.90 -11.79
N GLY A 103 -4.77 -5.54 -10.87
CA GLY A 103 -4.34 -6.76 -10.22
C GLY A 103 -4.58 -8.02 -11.09
N CYS A 104 -4.08 -9.15 -10.60
CA CYS A 104 -4.14 -10.43 -11.33
C CYS A 104 -5.33 -11.32 -10.94
N SER A 105 -6.29 -10.86 -10.14
CA SER A 105 -7.50 -11.63 -9.84
C SER A 105 -8.56 -11.51 -10.94
N CYS A 106 -9.59 -12.36 -10.89
CA CYS A 106 -10.70 -12.32 -11.84
C CYS A 106 -11.74 -11.22 -11.55
N LEU A 107 -11.57 -10.47 -10.45
CA LEU A 107 -12.53 -9.43 -10.10
C LEU A 107 -12.40 -8.23 -11.02
N SER A 108 -13.48 -7.80 -11.63
CA SER A 108 -13.50 -6.65 -12.54
C SER A 108 -13.12 -5.33 -11.83
N GLY A 109 -13.24 -5.25 -10.51
CA GLY A 109 -12.84 -4.13 -9.69
C GLY A 109 -11.42 -4.24 -9.09
N ASP A 110 -10.63 -5.21 -9.52
CA ASP A 110 -9.26 -5.40 -9.03
C ASP A 110 -8.28 -4.43 -9.70
N PHE A 111 -8.59 -3.16 -9.64
CA PHE A 111 -7.71 -2.09 -10.10
C PHE A 111 -7.92 -0.83 -9.26
N ILE A 112 -6.93 0.07 -9.28
CA ILE A 112 -7.04 1.36 -8.63
C ILE A 112 -6.23 2.41 -9.37
N GLY A 113 -6.88 3.55 -9.65
CA GLY A 113 -6.26 4.76 -10.15
C GLY A 113 -5.46 4.63 -11.45
N ASP A 114 -4.96 5.76 -11.89
CA ASP A 114 -4.09 5.90 -13.06
C ASP A 114 -2.84 6.68 -12.62
N TRP A 115 -1.65 6.24 -13.03
CA TRP A 115 -0.36 6.88 -12.74
C TRP A 115 0.38 7.19 -14.02
N SER A 116 1.09 8.31 -14.05
CA SER A 116 2.03 8.61 -15.13
C SER A 116 3.46 8.24 -14.72
N PHE A 117 4.22 7.81 -15.71
CA PHE A 117 5.62 7.40 -15.55
C PHE A 117 6.50 8.21 -16.52
N ASP A 118 7.77 8.43 -16.16
CA ASP A 118 8.71 9.16 -16.98
C ASP A 118 9.11 8.39 -18.27
N ARG A 119 8.85 7.08 -18.30
CA ARG A 119 9.01 6.21 -19.46
C ARG A 119 7.84 5.23 -19.58
N PRO A 120 7.62 4.67 -20.77
CA PRO A 120 6.66 3.59 -20.91
C PRO A 120 7.02 2.39 -20.04
N LEU A 121 6.00 1.80 -19.38
CA LEU A 121 6.14 0.54 -18.69
C LEU A 121 6.32 -0.61 -19.68
N GLN A 122 7.02 -1.64 -19.24
CA GLN A 122 7.23 -2.88 -19.98
C GLN A 122 6.90 -4.08 -19.08
N VAL A 123 6.51 -5.19 -19.67
CA VAL A 123 6.40 -6.46 -18.96
C VAL A 123 7.76 -6.80 -18.34
N GLY A 124 7.75 -7.14 -17.05
CA GLY A 124 8.95 -7.34 -16.24
C GLY A 124 9.38 -6.12 -15.42
N ASP A 125 8.79 -4.94 -15.63
CA ASP A 125 9.08 -3.79 -14.78
C ASP A 125 8.59 -4.03 -13.35
N GLU A 126 9.40 -3.60 -12.39
CA GLU A 126 9.06 -3.67 -10.97
C GLU A 126 8.34 -2.39 -10.54
N LEU A 127 7.18 -2.55 -9.91
CA LEU A 127 6.46 -1.49 -9.23
C LEU A 127 6.58 -1.66 -7.73
N ILE A 128 6.84 -0.58 -7.02
CA ILE A 128 6.97 -0.56 -5.57
C ILE A 128 5.87 0.32 -5.00
N PHE A 129 4.91 -0.32 -4.36
CA PHE A 129 3.84 0.36 -3.62
C PHE A 129 4.36 0.68 -2.23
N GLU A 130 4.42 1.97 -1.92
CA GLU A 130 4.95 2.45 -0.64
C GLU A 130 3.95 2.24 0.50
N ASP A 131 4.48 2.15 1.71
CA ASP A 131 3.72 2.09 2.95
C ASP A 131 2.75 0.90 3.05
N MET A 132 3.21 -0.27 2.58
CA MET A 132 2.42 -1.50 2.48
C MET A 132 2.83 -2.54 3.53
N LEU A 133 3.05 -2.12 4.79
CA LEU A 133 3.35 -3.07 5.87
C LEU A 133 2.11 -3.49 6.66
N HIS A 134 1.24 -2.56 7.01
CA HIS A 134 0.19 -2.74 8.03
C HIS A 134 -0.82 -3.85 7.68
N TYR A 135 -2.00 -3.47 7.21
CA TYR A 135 -3.04 -4.41 6.82
C TYR A 135 -2.70 -5.23 5.58
N THR A 136 -1.77 -4.76 4.76
CA THR A 136 -1.23 -5.49 3.61
C THR A 136 -0.57 -6.82 3.99
N THR A 137 -0.09 -6.97 5.22
CA THR A 137 0.52 -8.23 5.69
C THR A 137 -0.44 -9.10 6.51
N VAL A 138 -1.53 -8.57 7.04
CA VAL A 138 -2.43 -9.28 7.97
C VAL A 138 -3.88 -9.39 7.48
N LYS A 139 -4.29 -8.52 6.56
CA LYS A 139 -5.63 -8.52 5.97
C LYS A 139 -5.58 -9.01 4.52
N THR A 140 -4.81 -10.05 4.27
CA THR A 140 -4.62 -10.63 2.93
C THR A 140 -5.42 -11.90 2.75
N THR A 141 -5.78 -12.18 1.51
CA THR A 141 -6.46 -13.41 1.11
C THR A 141 -5.77 -14.04 -0.10
N MET A 142 -6.07 -15.30 -0.38
CA MET A 142 -5.67 -15.99 -1.61
C MET A 142 -6.88 -16.22 -2.51
N PHE A 143 -7.80 -15.27 -2.55
CA PHE A 143 -8.96 -15.39 -3.43
C PHE A 143 -8.52 -15.66 -4.87
N ASN A 144 -9.23 -16.57 -5.51
CA ASN A 144 -8.96 -17.00 -6.89
C ASN A 144 -7.58 -17.66 -7.09
N GLY A 145 -6.96 -18.16 -6.03
CA GLY A 145 -5.65 -18.80 -6.09
C GLY A 145 -4.49 -17.82 -6.25
N VAL A 146 -4.69 -16.53 -6.02
CA VAL A 146 -3.58 -15.56 -6.04
C VAL A 146 -2.74 -15.77 -4.79
N ARG A 147 -1.47 -16.14 -5.00
CA ARG A 147 -0.53 -16.43 -3.89
C ARG A 147 -0.20 -15.15 -3.11
N HIS A 148 -0.11 -15.28 -1.79
CA HIS A 148 0.40 -14.18 -0.96
C HIS A 148 1.83 -13.79 -1.35
N PRO A 149 2.17 -12.49 -1.32
CA PRO A 149 3.55 -12.04 -1.41
C PRO A 149 4.40 -12.60 -0.27
N ASP A 150 5.63 -12.95 -0.56
CA ASP A 150 6.60 -13.34 0.46
C ASP A 150 6.88 -12.18 1.43
N ILE A 151 7.08 -12.47 2.71
CA ILE A 151 7.48 -11.47 3.70
C ILE A 151 9.01 -11.49 3.81
N VAL A 152 9.63 -10.36 3.49
CA VAL A 152 11.08 -10.20 3.44
C VAL A 152 11.50 -9.05 4.33
N LEU A 153 12.47 -9.28 5.21
CA LEU A 153 13.14 -8.23 5.96
C LEU A 153 14.31 -7.68 5.14
N LEU A 154 14.26 -6.38 4.87
CA LEU A 154 15.38 -5.64 4.30
C LEU A 154 16.19 -5.01 5.44
N ARG A 155 17.41 -5.50 5.66
CA ARG A 155 18.30 -4.99 6.72
C ARG A 155 19.00 -3.71 6.26
N THR A 156 19.47 -2.92 7.21
CA THR A 156 20.17 -1.66 6.95
C THR A 156 21.50 -1.85 6.18
N ASP A 157 22.09 -3.04 6.24
CA ASP A 157 23.28 -3.42 5.45
C ASP A 157 22.92 -3.88 4.01
N GLY A 158 21.65 -3.78 3.61
CA GLY A 158 21.15 -4.17 2.30
C GLY A 158 20.85 -5.67 2.14
N LYS A 159 21.12 -6.49 3.15
CA LYS A 159 20.79 -7.91 3.09
C LYS A 159 19.29 -8.13 3.15
N LYS A 160 18.82 -9.11 2.39
CA LYS A 160 17.44 -9.57 2.37
C LYS A 160 17.33 -10.89 3.11
N GLU A 161 16.39 -10.97 4.02
CA GLU A 161 16.08 -12.20 4.78
C GLU A 161 14.61 -12.54 4.55
N VAL A 162 14.34 -13.70 3.97
CA VAL A 162 12.96 -14.17 3.78
C VAL A 162 12.46 -14.69 5.12
N LEU A 163 11.51 -13.96 5.71
CA LEU A 163 10.89 -14.33 6.98
C LEU A 163 9.79 -15.36 6.78
N ARG A 164 9.04 -15.25 5.69
CA ARG A 164 7.94 -16.17 5.39
C ARG A 164 7.74 -16.29 3.89
N ARG A 165 7.57 -17.51 3.45
CA ARG A 165 7.06 -17.85 2.11
C ARG A 165 5.67 -18.45 2.26
N PHE A 166 4.85 -18.20 1.27
CA PHE A 166 3.52 -18.77 1.19
C PHE A 166 3.49 -19.73 0.01
N ASP A 167 2.97 -20.91 0.26
CA ASP A 167 2.74 -21.93 -0.77
C ASP A 167 1.28 -22.35 -0.74
N TYR A 168 0.87 -23.20 -1.70
CA TYR A 168 -0.50 -23.70 -1.82
C TYR A 168 -0.77 -24.97 -0.97
N GLU A 169 0.15 -25.35 -0.10
CA GLU A 169 -0.03 -26.48 0.82
C GLU A 169 -0.86 -26.15 2.06
#